data_c10698da509cddaf9c836f1abbb39283
#
_entry.id   c10698da509cddaf9c836f1abbb39283
#
_cell.length_a   1.000
_cell.length_b   1.000
_cell.length_c   1.000
_cell.angle_alpha   90.00
_cell.angle_beta   90.00
_cell.angle_gamma   90.00
#
_symmetry.space_group_name_H-M   'P 1'
#
loop_
_entity.id
_entity.type
_entity.pdbx_description
1 polymer ?
#
loop_
_entity_poly.entity_id
_entity_poly.type
_entity_poly.pdbx_seq_one_letter_code
_entity_poly.pdbx_strand_id
1 'polypeptide(L)'
;MANLAVTSQFNTAMEAMTTKTPGHCDQWNSRHEQLLGNDQYLKDQMDKMLVNGAGSHNAIYRGKNLTNIYTVDQICAMISDGTFSDLFIGDYFDVSINTSIGGTETVRCVIADLDTFVLNGDTAVSKHHAVIVPKDCFKTTAKMNDTNVTTGGYVGSKMVTTTLPIYATALQTALKNHIITHRSLLTNSVATTGNSNAGAGHVGYSNNWAWTDTLLSLMSEIQLYGSTVLSSSFFDTGERNTQFNLFRHNPAAKIAGQGHGGGRMWYWLSAVVSASAFANCGDDGLSSHK
;
A
#
# COMPACT_ATOMS: atom_id res chain seq x y z
N MET A 1 -32.62 33.02 -11.07
CA MET A 1 -33.51 31.91 -10.74
C MET A 1 -33.06 31.41 -9.37
N ALA A 2 -33.97 31.21 -8.44
CA ALA A 2 -33.63 30.62 -7.13
C ALA A 2 -33.54 29.10 -7.29
N ASN A 3 -32.51 28.49 -6.72
CA ASN A 3 -32.39 27.03 -6.65
C ASN A 3 -33.24 26.50 -5.52
N LEU A 4 -33.75 25.27 -5.66
CA LEU A 4 -34.42 24.57 -4.57
C LEU A 4 -33.41 24.24 -3.45
N ALA A 5 -33.85 24.36 -2.20
CA ALA A 5 -33.07 23.96 -1.06
C ALA A 5 -33.03 22.42 -0.99
N VAL A 6 -31.81 21.83 -0.90
CA VAL A 6 -31.64 20.40 -0.80
C VAL A 6 -31.10 20.06 0.58
N THR A 7 -31.84 19.22 1.33
CA THR A 7 -31.38 18.65 2.60
C THR A 7 -31.21 17.16 2.41
N SER A 8 -30.02 16.65 2.68
CA SER A 8 -29.72 15.21 2.59
C SER A 8 -30.48 14.46 3.69
N GLN A 9 -31.68 13.96 3.34
CA GLN A 9 -32.55 13.22 4.24
C GLN A 9 -33.39 12.21 3.45
N PHE A 10 -33.41 10.97 3.88
CA PHE A 10 -34.24 9.95 3.24
C PHE A 10 -35.65 9.94 3.85
N ASN A 11 -36.64 10.22 3.01
CA ASN A 11 -38.05 10.19 3.37
C ASN A 11 -38.72 8.98 2.72
N THR A 12 -39.32 8.12 3.53
CA THR A 12 -39.98 6.88 3.09
C THR A 12 -41.41 7.08 2.62
N ALA A 13 -42.00 8.24 2.88
CA ALA A 13 -43.37 8.55 2.48
C ALA A 13 -43.44 9.92 1.82
N MET A 14 -44.16 9.98 0.73
CA MET A 14 -44.47 11.20 0.01
C MET A 14 -46.00 11.26 -0.18
N GLU A 15 -46.58 12.39 0.12
CA GLU A 15 -48.03 12.57 -0.02
C GLU A 15 -48.47 12.43 -1.48
N ALA A 16 -49.45 11.58 -1.72
CA ALA A 16 -49.99 11.35 -3.07
C ALA A 16 -50.72 12.61 -3.60
N MET A 17 -50.45 12.96 -4.84
CA MET A 17 -51.22 13.99 -5.53
C MET A 17 -52.61 13.43 -5.92
N THR A 18 -53.62 14.22 -5.66
CA THR A 18 -54.99 13.90 -6.06
C THR A 18 -55.52 14.93 -7.04
N THR A 19 -56.65 14.67 -7.65
CA THR A 19 -57.34 15.65 -8.53
C THR A 19 -57.78 16.92 -7.81
N LYS A 20 -57.72 16.93 -6.47
CA LYS A 20 -58.04 18.09 -5.61
C LYS A 20 -56.76 18.81 -5.12
N THR A 21 -55.57 18.30 -5.43
CA THR A 21 -54.32 18.93 -5.04
C THR A 21 -54.19 20.24 -5.82
N PRO A 22 -54.07 21.39 -5.15
CA PRO A 22 -53.88 22.65 -5.86
C PRO A 22 -52.59 22.63 -6.75
N GLY A 23 -52.73 23.13 -7.96
CA GLY A 23 -51.58 23.22 -8.89
C GLY A 23 -50.60 24.37 -8.56
N HIS A 24 -50.40 24.68 -7.28
CA HIS A 24 -49.53 25.76 -6.83
C HIS A 24 -48.05 25.33 -6.89
N CYS A 25 -47.19 26.22 -7.36
CA CYS A 25 -45.75 25.95 -7.52
C CYS A 25 -45.06 25.49 -6.24
N ASP A 26 -45.48 25.97 -5.08
CA ASP A 26 -44.87 25.61 -3.79
C ASP A 26 -45.07 24.13 -3.44
N GLN A 27 -46.22 23.57 -3.81
CA GLN A 27 -46.48 22.13 -3.58
C GLN A 27 -45.63 21.24 -4.51
N TRP A 28 -45.44 21.69 -5.73
CA TRP A 28 -44.52 20.99 -6.65
C TRP A 28 -43.07 21.13 -6.18
N ASN A 29 -42.65 22.31 -5.77
CA ASN A 29 -41.31 22.54 -5.27
C ASN A 29 -41.01 21.70 -4.04
N SER A 30 -41.93 21.60 -3.08
CA SER A 30 -41.78 20.80 -1.88
C SER A 30 -41.55 19.31 -2.21
N ARG A 31 -42.26 18.75 -3.21
CA ARG A 31 -42.05 17.37 -3.65
C ARG A 31 -40.73 17.16 -4.38
N HIS A 32 -40.34 18.12 -5.23
CA HIS A 32 -39.04 18.07 -5.88
C HIS A 32 -37.91 18.18 -4.87
N GLU A 33 -38.02 19.03 -3.85
CA GLU A 33 -37.05 19.13 -2.76
C GLU A 33 -36.93 17.79 -2.00
N GLN A 34 -38.06 17.11 -1.74
CA GLN A 34 -38.06 15.79 -1.11
C GLN A 34 -37.36 14.73 -1.97
N LEU A 35 -37.63 14.70 -3.29
CA LEU A 35 -36.96 13.77 -4.20
C LEU A 35 -35.46 14.05 -4.29
N LEU A 36 -35.09 15.32 -4.46
CA LEU A 36 -33.68 15.71 -4.48
C LEU A 36 -32.98 15.40 -3.16
N GLY A 37 -33.66 15.56 -2.03
CA GLY A 37 -33.15 15.18 -0.71
C GLY A 37 -32.90 13.67 -0.58
N ASN A 38 -33.80 12.85 -1.11
CA ASN A 38 -33.63 11.40 -1.16
C ASN A 38 -32.46 11.01 -2.07
N ASP A 39 -32.36 11.61 -3.25
CA ASP A 39 -31.27 11.34 -4.18
C ASP A 39 -29.91 11.73 -3.58
N GLN A 40 -29.83 12.89 -2.93
CA GLN A 40 -28.63 13.32 -2.22
C GLN A 40 -28.28 12.38 -1.07
N TYR A 41 -29.28 11.92 -0.28
CA TYR A 41 -29.04 10.95 0.78
C TYR A 41 -28.49 9.64 0.23
N LEU A 42 -29.09 9.11 -0.84
CA LEU A 42 -28.61 7.87 -1.48
C LEU A 42 -27.18 8.04 -2.00
N LYS A 43 -26.92 9.18 -2.64
CA LYS A 43 -25.56 9.51 -3.08
C LYS A 43 -24.58 9.55 -1.91
N ASP A 44 -24.92 10.21 -0.81
CA ASP A 44 -24.08 10.29 0.39
C ASP A 44 -23.84 8.89 1.01
N GLN A 45 -24.84 7.99 0.97
CA GLN A 45 -24.65 6.61 1.44
C GLN A 45 -23.75 5.81 0.49
N MET A 46 -23.91 5.98 -0.82
CA MET A 46 -23.01 5.36 -1.80
C MET A 46 -21.59 5.85 -1.63
N ASP A 47 -21.38 7.15 -1.48
CA ASP A 47 -20.06 7.73 -1.25
C ASP A 47 -19.43 7.20 0.05
N LYS A 48 -20.20 7.07 1.13
CA LYS A 48 -19.74 6.44 2.38
C LYS A 48 -19.39 4.96 2.21
N MET A 49 -20.17 4.20 1.46
CA MET A 49 -19.88 2.80 1.15
C MET A 49 -18.60 2.68 0.31
N LEU A 50 -18.41 3.56 -0.67
CA LEU A 50 -17.21 3.62 -1.48
C LEU A 50 -15.99 3.97 -0.63
N VAL A 51 -16.07 4.98 0.23
CA VAL A 51 -14.97 5.38 1.12
C VAL A 51 -14.62 4.26 2.12
N ASN A 52 -15.61 3.64 2.75
CA ASN A 52 -15.40 2.60 3.76
C ASN A 52 -15.06 1.22 3.16
N GLY A 53 -15.35 1.00 1.90
CA GLY A 53 -15.14 -0.28 1.21
C GLY A 53 -14.34 -0.17 -0.08
N ALA A 54 -13.82 1.01 -0.40
CA ALA A 54 -13.21 1.30 -1.69
C ALA A 54 -12.04 0.37 -2.02
N GLY A 55 -11.13 0.15 -1.06
CA GLY A 55 -10.04 -0.77 -1.24
C GLY A 55 -10.49 -2.21 -1.52
N SER A 56 -11.68 -2.59 -1.06
CA SER A 56 -12.23 -3.93 -1.29
C SER A 56 -12.84 -4.10 -2.67
N HIS A 57 -13.59 -3.13 -3.18
CA HIS A 57 -14.24 -3.28 -4.49
C HIS A 57 -13.26 -3.17 -5.65
N ASN A 58 -12.15 -2.48 -5.47
CA ASN A 58 -11.07 -2.36 -6.46
C ASN A 58 -9.95 -3.41 -6.28
N ALA A 59 -10.14 -4.38 -5.39
CA ALA A 59 -9.17 -5.45 -5.12
C ALA A 59 -9.07 -6.49 -6.26
N ILE A 60 -9.71 -6.25 -7.39
CA ILE A 60 -9.63 -7.09 -8.60
C ILE A 60 -8.35 -6.76 -9.36
N TYR A 61 -7.63 -7.80 -9.82
CA TYR A 61 -6.47 -7.61 -10.68
C TYR A 61 -6.88 -7.18 -12.08
N ARG A 62 -6.30 -6.07 -12.58
CA ARG A 62 -6.55 -5.56 -13.93
C ARG A 62 -5.27 -5.41 -14.76
N GLY A 63 -4.23 -4.78 -14.23
CA GLY A 63 -2.95 -4.63 -14.92
C GLY A 63 -2.94 -3.58 -16.04
N LYS A 64 -3.73 -2.52 -15.94
CA LYS A 64 -3.83 -1.44 -16.93
C LYS A 64 -2.65 -0.46 -16.82
N ASN A 65 -2.12 -0.03 -17.95
CA ASN A 65 -1.14 1.05 -17.99
C ASN A 65 -1.82 2.42 -17.85
N LEU A 66 -1.49 3.14 -16.79
CA LEU A 66 -2.02 4.46 -16.48
C LEU A 66 -1.11 5.62 -16.92
N THR A 67 0.13 5.34 -17.37
CA THR A 67 1.19 6.34 -17.61
C THR A 67 0.75 7.54 -18.45
N ASN A 68 -0.03 7.30 -19.52
CA ASN A 68 -0.51 8.34 -20.41
C ASN A 68 -2.00 8.64 -20.28
N ILE A 69 -2.65 8.09 -19.25
CA ILE A 69 -4.08 8.27 -19.00
C ILE A 69 -4.28 9.30 -17.90
N TYR A 70 -3.50 9.19 -16.84
CA TYR A 70 -3.57 10.06 -15.67
C TYR A 70 -2.20 10.62 -15.31
N THR A 71 -2.18 11.84 -14.82
CA THR A 71 -1.00 12.40 -14.15
C THR A 71 -0.86 11.80 -12.75
N VAL A 72 0.33 11.91 -12.15
CA VAL A 72 0.57 11.50 -10.76
C VAL A 72 -0.42 12.18 -9.81
N ASP A 73 -0.69 13.48 -9.98
CA ASP A 73 -1.62 14.23 -9.14
C ASP A 73 -3.06 13.69 -9.25
N GLN A 74 -3.50 13.31 -10.47
CA GLN A 74 -4.82 12.70 -10.65
C GLN A 74 -4.93 11.32 -9.99
N ILE A 75 -3.89 10.48 -10.13
CA ILE A 75 -3.84 9.18 -9.44
C ILE A 75 -3.90 9.39 -7.92
N CYS A 76 -3.10 10.31 -7.40
CA CYS A 76 -3.07 10.59 -5.96
C CYS A 76 -4.36 11.22 -5.45
N ALA A 77 -5.07 12.02 -6.26
CA ALA A 77 -6.39 12.55 -5.91
C ALA A 77 -7.41 11.42 -5.76
N MET A 78 -7.49 10.50 -6.72
CA MET A 78 -8.37 9.32 -6.66
C MET A 78 -8.09 8.42 -5.45
N ILE A 79 -6.83 8.36 -4.98
CA ILE A 79 -6.46 7.63 -3.77
C ILE A 79 -6.90 8.41 -2.52
N SER A 80 -6.59 9.71 -2.46
CA SER A 80 -6.80 10.51 -1.25
C SER A 80 -8.27 10.78 -0.95
N ASP A 81 -9.15 10.79 -1.96
CA ASP A 81 -10.59 10.92 -1.79
C ASP A 81 -11.27 9.60 -1.39
N GLY A 82 -10.54 8.49 -1.41
CA GLY A 82 -11.02 7.17 -1.01
C GLY A 82 -11.93 6.49 -2.03
N THR A 83 -12.15 7.08 -3.20
CA THR A 83 -12.99 6.46 -4.25
C THR A 83 -12.21 5.43 -5.07
N PHE A 84 -10.90 5.60 -5.22
CA PHE A 84 -10.03 4.81 -6.09
C PHE A 84 -10.61 4.65 -7.50
N SER A 85 -11.31 5.66 -7.99
CA SER A 85 -11.97 5.65 -9.29
C SER A 85 -10.99 5.25 -10.39
N ASP A 86 -11.32 4.18 -11.14
CA ASP A 86 -10.48 3.61 -12.21
C ASP A 86 -9.04 3.23 -11.77
N LEU A 87 -8.84 2.91 -10.47
CA LEU A 87 -7.59 2.34 -9.95
C LEU A 87 -7.85 0.93 -9.44
N PHE A 88 -7.09 -0.06 -9.91
CA PHE A 88 -7.26 -1.48 -9.57
C PHE A 88 -5.91 -2.14 -9.27
N ILE A 89 -5.94 -3.29 -8.63
CA ILE A 89 -4.72 -4.06 -8.36
C ILE A 89 -4.03 -4.44 -9.67
N GLY A 90 -2.71 -4.28 -9.68
CA GLY A 90 -1.88 -4.56 -10.86
C GLY A 90 -1.79 -3.42 -11.87
N ASP A 91 -2.64 -2.39 -11.75
CA ASP A 91 -2.47 -1.19 -12.58
C ASP A 91 -1.13 -0.55 -12.28
N TYR A 92 -0.56 0.09 -13.30
CA TYR A 92 0.78 0.62 -13.16
C TYR A 92 0.98 1.93 -13.93
N PHE A 93 1.95 2.68 -13.47
CA PHE A 93 2.44 3.89 -14.14
C PHE A 93 3.95 4.00 -14.00
N ASP A 94 4.58 4.60 -14.99
CA ASP A 94 6.03 4.74 -15.04
C ASP A 94 6.44 6.15 -14.58
N VAL A 95 7.45 6.21 -13.71
CA VAL A 95 8.08 7.46 -13.27
C VAL A 95 9.59 7.42 -13.52
N SER A 96 10.19 8.57 -13.78
CA SER A 96 11.63 8.69 -13.87
C SER A 96 12.18 9.19 -12.53
N ILE A 97 13.15 8.48 -11.98
CA ILE A 97 13.87 8.89 -10.77
C ILE A 97 15.34 9.16 -11.10
N ASN A 98 15.98 9.97 -10.27
CA ASN A 98 17.42 10.19 -10.33
C ASN A 98 18.00 10.05 -8.93
N THR A 99 18.94 9.12 -8.75
CA THR A 99 19.56 8.83 -7.46
C THR A 99 21.07 9.08 -7.53
N SER A 100 21.68 9.42 -6.39
CA SER A 100 23.14 9.61 -6.28
C SER A 100 23.95 8.33 -6.50
N ILE A 101 23.30 7.16 -6.38
CA ILE A 101 23.97 5.85 -6.48
C ILE A 101 23.68 5.10 -7.78
N GLY A 102 22.59 5.41 -8.47
CA GLY A 102 22.16 4.71 -9.69
C GLY A 102 21.99 5.61 -10.92
N GLY A 103 22.05 6.94 -10.73
CA GLY A 103 21.73 7.90 -11.79
C GLY A 103 20.26 7.87 -12.15
N THR A 104 19.94 8.20 -13.39
CA THR A 104 18.55 8.23 -13.88
C THR A 104 18.08 6.84 -14.30
N GLU A 105 16.90 6.47 -13.86
CA GLU A 105 16.21 5.23 -14.26
C GLU A 105 14.70 5.42 -14.30
N THR A 106 14.01 4.58 -15.06
CA THR A 106 12.56 4.48 -15.06
C THR A 106 12.13 3.42 -14.06
N VAL A 107 11.18 3.77 -13.21
CA VAL A 107 10.55 2.85 -12.25
C VAL A 107 9.11 2.65 -12.63
N ARG A 108 8.71 1.41 -12.86
CA ARG A 108 7.31 1.03 -13.03
C ARG A 108 6.68 0.82 -11.67
N CYS A 109 5.83 1.75 -11.27
CA CYS A 109 5.07 1.74 -10.03
C CYS A 109 3.79 0.91 -10.22
N VAL A 110 3.63 -0.20 -9.51
CA VAL A 110 2.47 -1.10 -9.61
C VAL A 110 1.63 -0.98 -8.35
N ILE A 111 0.32 -0.83 -8.49
CA ILE A 111 -0.63 -0.85 -7.37
C ILE A 111 -0.70 -2.28 -6.84
N ALA A 112 -0.15 -2.49 -5.65
CA ALA A 112 -0.08 -3.81 -5.02
C ALA A 112 -1.25 -4.06 -4.08
N ASP A 113 -1.72 -3.03 -3.39
CA ASP A 113 -2.86 -3.12 -2.48
C ASP A 113 -3.46 -1.73 -2.23
N LEU A 114 -4.66 -1.70 -1.64
CA LEU A 114 -5.41 -0.49 -1.34
C LEU A 114 -5.82 -0.51 0.13
N ASP A 115 -5.64 0.61 0.83
CA ASP A 115 -6.02 0.82 2.24
C ASP A 115 -5.51 -0.24 3.23
N THR A 116 -4.42 -0.92 2.88
CA THR A 116 -3.85 -2.04 3.65
C THR A 116 -3.57 -1.66 5.10
N PHE A 117 -3.10 -0.43 5.34
CA PHE A 117 -2.65 0.04 6.65
C PHE A 117 -3.64 1.01 7.32
N VAL A 118 -4.87 1.15 6.81
CA VAL A 118 -5.89 1.96 7.49
C VAL A 118 -6.24 1.33 8.84
N LEU A 119 -6.26 2.15 9.89
CA LEU A 119 -6.48 1.74 11.28
C LEU A 119 -5.53 0.65 11.78
N ASN A 120 -4.32 0.62 11.24
CA ASN A 120 -3.28 -0.32 11.61
C ASN A 120 -2.17 0.36 12.42
N GLY A 121 -1.49 -0.42 13.27
CA GLY A 121 -0.38 0.05 14.08
C GLY A 121 -0.80 0.63 15.44
N ASP A 122 0.20 1.02 16.24
CA ASP A 122 0.04 1.67 17.55
C ASP A 122 -0.50 3.10 17.42
N THR A 123 -0.33 3.71 16.24
CA THR A 123 -0.90 5.00 15.87
C THR A 123 -1.68 4.83 14.58
N ALA A 124 -3.01 4.91 14.66
CA ALA A 124 -3.89 4.62 13.54
C ALA A 124 -3.62 5.52 12.33
N VAL A 125 -3.44 4.90 11.15
CA VAL A 125 -3.42 5.57 9.86
C VAL A 125 -4.87 5.71 9.40
N SER A 126 -5.35 6.95 9.26
CA SER A 126 -6.73 7.26 8.82
C SER A 126 -6.81 7.72 7.37
N LYS A 127 -5.68 7.91 6.70
CA LYS A 127 -5.63 8.38 5.31
C LYS A 127 -5.79 7.22 4.33
N HIS A 128 -6.63 7.41 3.32
CA HIS A 128 -6.66 6.50 2.18
C HIS A 128 -5.31 6.47 1.49
N HIS A 129 -4.89 5.28 1.06
CA HIS A 129 -3.61 5.08 0.42
C HIS A 129 -3.60 3.85 -0.50
N ALA A 130 -2.70 3.86 -1.47
CA ALA A 130 -2.33 2.68 -2.23
C ALA A 130 -0.93 2.22 -1.82
N VAL A 131 -0.75 0.91 -1.70
CA VAL A 131 0.58 0.31 -1.61
C VAL A 131 1.13 0.19 -3.02
N ILE A 132 2.25 0.85 -3.26
CA ILE A 132 2.94 0.82 -4.55
C ILE A 132 4.22 0.00 -4.41
N VAL A 133 4.40 -0.97 -5.30
CA VAL A 133 5.65 -1.72 -5.41
C VAL A 133 6.28 -1.48 -6.78
N PRO A 134 7.61 -1.32 -6.87
CA PRO A 134 8.29 -1.36 -8.15
C PRO A 134 8.09 -2.72 -8.81
N LYS A 135 7.79 -2.76 -10.12
CA LYS A 135 7.68 -4.02 -10.88
C LYS A 135 9.01 -4.77 -10.90
N ASP A 136 10.10 -4.04 -11.03
CA ASP A 136 11.45 -4.56 -11.13
C ASP A 136 12.33 -3.97 -10.02
N CYS A 137 13.44 -4.63 -9.72
CA CYS A 137 14.47 -4.09 -8.82
C CYS A 137 15.02 -2.78 -9.38
N PHE A 138 15.54 -1.92 -8.52
CA PHE A 138 16.30 -0.77 -8.96
C PHE A 138 17.57 -1.22 -9.72
N LYS A 139 18.04 -0.37 -10.64
CA LYS A 139 19.19 -0.65 -11.49
C LYS A 139 20.46 -0.97 -10.69
N THR A 140 20.67 -0.27 -9.58
CA THR A 140 21.85 -0.47 -8.74
C THR A 140 21.56 -1.49 -7.65
N THR A 141 22.40 -2.53 -7.59
CA THR A 141 22.34 -3.52 -6.52
C THR A 141 22.86 -2.94 -5.21
N ALA A 142 22.26 -3.37 -4.10
CA ALA A 142 22.66 -2.95 -2.75
C ALA A 142 22.71 -4.15 -1.80
N LYS A 143 23.59 -4.07 -0.81
CA LYS A 143 23.68 -5.06 0.27
C LYS A 143 22.82 -4.62 1.45
N MET A 144 22.32 -5.60 2.23
CA MET A 144 21.65 -5.30 3.49
C MET A 144 22.60 -4.64 4.49
N ASN A 145 23.84 -5.15 4.61
CA ASN A 145 24.94 -4.60 5.42
C ASN A 145 26.27 -4.75 4.69
N ASP A 146 27.31 -4.08 5.14
CA ASP A 146 28.67 -4.18 4.54
C ASP A 146 29.30 -5.55 4.82
N THR A 147 28.90 -6.20 5.91
CA THR A 147 29.34 -7.55 6.31
C THR A 147 28.13 -8.44 6.54
N ASN A 148 28.33 -9.75 6.55
CA ASN A 148 27.28 -10.73 6.78
C ASN A 148 26.87 -10.77 8.27
N VAL A 149 26.21 -9.72 8.74
CA VAL A 149 25.68 -9.61 10.09
C VAL A 149 24.29 -9.03 10.05
N THR A 150 23.46 -9.43 11.00
CA THR A 150 22.09 -8.94 11.15
C THR A 150 21.91 -8.17 12.46
N THR A 151 23.00 -7.79 13.12
CA THR A 151 22.98 -6.97 14.34
C THR A 151 22.17 -5.69 14.13
N GLY A 152 21.24 -5.39 15.04
CA GLY A 152 20.31 -4.26 14.90
C GLY A 152 19.06 -4.61 14.09
N GLY A 153 18.91 -5.87 13.67
CA GLY A 153 17.77 -6.33 12.90
C GLY A 153 17.62 -5.63 11.54
N TYR A 154 16.40 -5.58 11.03
CA TYR A 154 16.10 -4.88 9.79
C TYR A 154 16.28 -3.36 9.93
N VAL A 155 15.76 -2.78 11.01
CA VAL A 155 15.80 -1.32 11.25
C VAL A 155 17.23 -0.79 11.32
N GLY A 156 18.15 -1.54 11.94
CA GLY A 156 19.57 -1.15 12.06
C GLY A 156 20.40 -1.44 10.80
N SER A 157 19.85 -2.07 9.77
CA SER A 157 20.60 -2.41 8.57
C SER A 157 21.01 -1.18 7.75
N LYS A 158 22.12 -1.28 7.03
CA LYS A 158 22.55 -0.24 6.06
C LYS A 158 21.52 -0.02 4.96
N MET A 159 20.75 -1.05 4.61
CA MET A 159 19.64 -0.92 3.68
C MET A 159 18.66 0.14 4.15
N VAL A 160 18.22 0.07 5.40
CA VAL A 160 17.22 1.00 5.98
C VAL A 160 17.84 2.37 6.30
N THR A 161 19.05 2.38 6.85
CA THR A 161 19.65 3.63 7.34
C THR A 161 20.32 4.48 6.25
N THR A 162 20.65 3.88 5.12
CA THR A 162 21.42 4.55 4.07
C THR A 162 20.80 4.39 2.67
N THR A 163 20.50 3.17 2.24
CA THR A 163 20.11 2.90 0.85
C THR A 163 18.68 3.33 0.56
N LEU A 164 17.71 2.87 1.35
CA LEU A 164 16.30 3.21 1.14
C LEU A 164 16.01 4.71 1.23
N PRO A 165 16.63 5.52 2.11
CA PRO A 165 16.44 6.96 2.13
C PRO A 165 16.82 7.66 0.81
N ILE A 166 17.85 7.18 0.10
CA ILE A 166 18.24 7.74 -1.21
C ILE A 166 17.12 7.52 -2.23
N TYR A 167 16.58 6.30 -2.31
CA TYR A 167 15.48 5.98 -3.20
C TYR A 167 14.17 6.65 -2.77
N ALA A 168 13.91 6.72 -1.46
CA ALA A 168 12.73 7.41 -0.92
C ALA A 168 12.71 8.89 -1.34
N THR A 169 13.84 9.59 -1.26
CA THR A 169 13.96 10.99 -1.69
C THR A 169 13.72 11.14 -3.19
N ALA A 170 14.27 10.26 -4.01
CA ALA A 170 14.11 10.31 -5.47
C ALA A 170 12.66 9.99 -5.89
N LEU A 171 12.05 8.98 -5.27
CA LEU A 171 10.65 8.63 -5.49
C LEU A 171 9.70 9.73 -5.00
N GLN A 172 9.97 10.32 -3.83
CA GLN A 172 9.18 11.43 -3.30
C GLN A 172 9.16 12.61 -4.28
N THR A 173 10.30 12.92 -4.89
CA THR A 173 10.38 13.95 -5.93
C THR A 173 9.56 13.56 -7.17
N ALA A 174 9.74 12.34 -7.68
CA ALA A 174 9.04 11.85 -8.87
C ALA A 174 7.51 11.75 -8.66
N LEU A 175 7.09 11.42 -7.45
CA LEU A 175 5.69 11.32 -7.02
C LEU A 175 5.17 12.62 -6.37
N LYS A 176 5.84 13.75 -6.61
CA LYS A 176 5.42 15.11 -6.19
C LYS A 176 5.04 15.22 -4.70
N ASN A 177 5.79 14.55 -3.84
CA ASN A 177 5.60 14.50 -2.40
C ASN A 177 4.28 13.83 -1.93
N HIS A 178 3.73 12.94 -2.75
CA HIS A 178 2.53 12.19 -2.38
C HIS A 178 2.81 10.90 -1.58
N ILE A 179 4.07 10.48 -1.43
CA ILE A 179 4.37 9.32 -0.55
C ILE A 179 4.11 9.73 0.90
N ILE A 180 3.25 8.98 1.57
CA ILE A 180 2.96 9.18 2.98
C ILE A 180 3.80 8.24 3.84
N THR A 181 4.16 8.71 5.02
CA THR A 181 4.78 7.87 6.03
C THR A 181 3.79 6.81 6.47
N HIS A 182 4.23 5.56 6.51
CA HIS A 182 3.51 4.48 7.16
C HIS A 182 4.29 3.95 8.36
N ARG A 183 3.59 3.41 9.33
CA ARG A 183 4.13 2.93 10.59
C ARG A 183 4.03 1.42 10.66
N SER A 184 5.17 0.76 10.81
CA SER A 184 5.29 -0.69 10.80
C SER A 184 6.04 -1.22 12.02
N LEU A 185 5.66 -2.40 12.49
CA LEU A 185 6.37 -3.11 13.55
C LEU A 185 7.54 -3.89 12.93
N LEU A 186 8.75 -3.36 13.06
CA LEU A 186 9.94 -3.87 12.39
C LEU A 186 10.97 -4.39 13.39
N THR A 187 11.69 -5.44 13.00
CA THR A 187 12.78 -6.01 13.81
C THR A 187 13.88 -4.98 14.03
N ASN A 188 14.18 -4.67 15.27
CA ASN A 188 15.23 -3.73 15.69
C ASN A 188 16.39 -4.36 16.43
N SER A 189 16.32 -5.65 16.73
CA SER A 189 17.46 -6.40 17.28
C SER A 189 17.35 -7.88 17.02
N VAL A 190 18.49 -8.56 17.13
CA VAL A 190 18.61 -10.01 17.05
C VAL A 190 19.29 -10.55 18.29
N ALA A 191 19.00 -11.78 18.68
CA ALA A 191 19.58 -12.44 19.83
C ALA A 191 21.08 -12.65 19.64
N THR A 192 21.88 -12.20 20.59
CA THR A 192 23.35 -12.38 20.62
C THR A 192 23.77 -13.58 21.45
N THR A 193 22.89 -14.07 22.32
CA THR A 193 23.09 -15.25 23.17
C THR A 193 21.97 -16.25 22.96
N GLY A 194 22.29 -17.54 22.92
CA GLY A 194 21.26 -18.59 22.81
C GLY A 194 20.42 -18.69 24.07
N ASN A 195 19.10 -18.86 23.95
CA ASN A 195 18.19 -19.21 25.03
C ASN A 195 17.52 -20.55 24.70
N SER A 196 17.45 -21.42 25.66
CA SER A 196 16.92 -22.79 25.49
C SER A 196 15.39 -22.86 25.39
N ASN A 197 14.68 -21.77 25.57
CA ASN A 197 13.22 -21.76 25.45
C ASN A 197 12.79 -21.58 23.99
N ALA A 198 12.10 -22.57 23.49
CA ALA A 198 11.59 -22.61 22.13
C ALA A 198 10.85 -21.30 21.76
N GLY A 199 11.27 -20.65 20.70
CA GLY A 199 10.56 -19.57 20.04
C GLY A 199 11.20 -18.19 20.06
N ALA A 200 12.16 -17.89 20.94
CA ALA A 200 12.71 -16.51 21.00
C ALA A 200 14.21 -16.45 21.35
N GLY A 201 15.01 -17.48 21.13
CA GLY A 201 16.29 -17.50 21.77
C GLY A 201 17.47 -18.13 21.04
N HIS A 202 17.37 -18.40 19.77
CA HIS A 202 18.56 -18.79 19.00
C HIS A 202 19.36 -17.55 18.61
N VAL A 203 20.69 -17.66 18.67
CA VAL A 203 21.59 -16.61 18.20
C VAL A 203 21.23 -16.20 16.78
N GLY A 204 21.07 -14.89 16.55
CA GLY A 204 20.75 -14.31 15.27
C GLY A 204 19.26 -14.31 14.91
N TYR A 205 18.39 -14.81 15.77
CA TYR A 205 16.95 -14.68 15.56
C TYR A 205 16.45 -13.33 16.04
N SER A 206 15.41 -12.80 15.42
CA SER A 206 14.74 -11.60 15.85
C SER A 206 14.24 -11.77 17.28
N ASN A 207 14.55 -10.82 18.17
CA ASN A 207 14.19 -10.89 19.56
C ASN A 207 13.53 -9.61 20.11
N ASN A 208 13.46 -8.57 19.30
CA ASN A 208 12.74 -7.36 19.62
C ASN A 208 12.29 -6.63 18.35
N TRP A 209 11.16 -5.91 18.45
CA TRP A 209 10.54 -5.15 17.39
C TRP A 209 10.20 -3.75 17.89
N ALA A 210 10.23 -2.78 16.99
CA ALA A 210 9.84 -1.41 17.27
C ALA A 210 8.91 -0.88 16.19
N TRP A 211 7.93 -0.11 16.61
CA TRP A 211 7.13 0.69 15.71
C TRP A 211 8.01 1.75 15.05
N THR A 212 8.14 1.68 13.75
CA THR A 212 9.06 2.50 12.96
C THR A 212 8.34 3.18 11.83
N ASP A 213 8.52 4.49 11.69
CA ASP A 213 7.98 5.27 10.60
C ASP A 213 8.89 5.19 9.39
N THR A 214 8.33 4.83 8.23
CA THR A 214 9.07 4.70 6.98
C THR A 214 8.32 5.32 5.82
N LEU A 215 9.04 5.89 4.85
CA LEU A 215 8.48 6.27 3.54
C LEU A 215 8.62 5.13 2.53
N LEU A 216 9.67 4.33 2.67
CA LEU A 216 9.99 3.20 1.81
C LEU A 216 10.55 2.08 2.67
N SER A 217 10.03 0.88 2.52
CA SER A 217 10.50 -0.33 3.21
C SER A 217 10.56 -1.51 2.25
N LEU A 218 11.37 -2.50 2.59
CA LEU A 218 11.32 -3.80 1.91
C LEU A 218 10.05 -4.54 2.36
N MET A 219 9.50 -5.35 1.45
CA MET A 219 8.37 -6.22 1.77
C MET A 219 8.76 -7.29 2.79
N SER A 220 7.81 -7.69 3.62
CA SER A 220 7.94 -8.89 4.44
C SER A 220 7.60 -10.15 3.62
N GLU A 221 7.97 -11.33 4.15
CA GLU A 221 7.57 -12.60 3.53
C GLU A 221 6.04 -12.76 3.48
N ILE A 222 5.31 -12.32 4.50
CA ILE A 222 3.85 -12.41 4.50
C ILE A 222 3.24 -11.50 3.44
N GLN A 223 3.73 -10.27 3.28
CA GLN A 223 3.25 -9.36 2.24
C GLN A 223 3.43 -9.96 0.83
N LEU A 224 4.48 -10.75 0.64
CA LEU A 224 4.81 -11.36 -0.64
C LEU A 224 4.18 -12.76 -0.83
N TYR A 225 4.28 -13.65 0.18
CA TYR A 225 3.91 -15.08 0.08
C TYR A 225 2.60 -15.43 0.80
N GLY A 226 2.11 -14.57 1.68
CA GLY A 226 0.94 -14.84 2.53
C GLY A 226 1.26 -15.58 3.83
N SER A 227 2.53 -15.96 4.03
CA SER A 227 3.01 -16.63 5.23
C SER A 227 4.49 -16.36 5.45
N THR A 228 4.98 -16.60 6.66
CA THR A 228 6.41 -16.72 6.94
C THR A 228 6.94 -17.99 6.27
N VAL A 229 8.12 -17.91 5.68
CA VAL A 229 8.82 -19.04 5.05
C VAL A 229 10.16 -19.29 5.73
N LEU A 230 11.03 -18.29 5.80
CA LEU A 230 12.37 -18.37 6.36
C LEU A 230 12.60 -17.43 7.54
N SER A 231 11.62 -16.59 7.88
CA SER A 231 11.73 -15.67 9.02
C SER A 231 12.15 -16.39 10.28
N SER A 232 13.06 -15.79 11.04
CA SER A 232 13.64 -16.36 12.26
C SER A 232 12.64 -16.41 13.42
N SER A 233 11.50 -15.74 13.33
CA SER A 233 10.41 -15.78 14.30
C SER A 233 9.08 -15.43 13.67
N PHE A 234 7.99 -15.69 14.40
CA PHE A 234 6.61 -15.41 13.96
C PHE A 234 6.34 -13.93 13.68
N PHE A 235 7.14 -13.04 14.24
CA PHE A 235 6.90 -11.60 14.21
C PHE A 235 7.84 -10.83 13.28
N ASP A 236 8.68 -11.49 12.50
CA ASP A 236 9.54 -10.83 11.50
C ASP A 236 8.78 -10.26 10.30
N THR A 237 7.51 -10.00 10.46
CA THR A 237 6.58 -9.79 9.35
C THR A 237 5.83 -8.47 9.44
N GLY A 238 6.05 -7.71 10.51
CA GLY A 238 5.29 -6.49 10.76
C GLY A 238 3.86 -6.75 11.27
N GLU A 239 3.11 -5.70 11.40
CA GLU A 239 1.83 -5.68 12.10
C GLU A 239 0.64 -6.13 11.24
N ARG A 240 0.65 -5.85 9.96
CA ARG A 240 -0.42 -6.25 9.03
C ARG A 240 0.01 -7.50 8.27
N ASN A 241 -0.35 -8.63 8.80
CA ASN A 241 0.05 -9.95 8.31
C ASN A 241 -0.87 -10.44 7.18
N THR A 242 -0.93 -9.68 6.09
CA THR A 242 -1.71 -10.04 4.90
C THR A 242 -0.84 -9.98 3.66
N GLN A 243 -1.05 -10.96 2.76
CA GLN A 243 -0.45 -10.92 1.44
C GLN A 243 -1.06 -9.77 0.64
N PHE A 244 -0.22 -8.99 -0.04
CA PHE A 244 -0.72 -7.96 -0.96
C PHE A 244 -1.53 -8.59 -2.08
N ASN A 245 -2.65 -7.98 -2.40
CA ASN A 245 -3.58 -8.48 -3.41
C ASN A 245 -2.92 -8.69 -4.79
N LEU A 246 -1.91 -7.90 -5.14
CA LEU A 246 -1.11 -8.10 -6.35
C LEU A 246 -0.56 -9.53 -6.44
N PHE A 247 0.14 -9.99 -5.39
CA PHE A 247 0.80 -11.30 -5.38
C PHE A 247 -0.18 -12.46 -5.15
N ARG A 248 -1.30 -12.17 -4.51
CA ARG A 248 -2.39 -13.12 -4.32
C ARG A 248 -3.09 -13.44 -5.65
N HIS A 249 -3.35 -12.42 -6.47
CA HIS A 249 -4.05 -12.57 -7.74
C HIS A 249 -3.12 -12.87 -8.91
N ASN A 250 -1.87 -12.42 -8.85
CA ASN A 250 -0.86 -12.66 -9.87
C ASN A 250 0.47 -13.12 -9.24
N PRO A 251 0.61 -14.42 -8.94
CA PRO A 251 1.84 -14.94 -8.35
C PRO A 251 3.11 -14.70 -9.18
N ALA A 252 2.98 -14.55 -10.51
CA ALA A 252 4.10 -14.23 -11.39
C ALA A 252 4.66 -12.81 -11.16
N ALA A 253 3.89 -11.91 -10.51
CA ALA A 253 4.37 -10.58 -10.16
C ALA A 253 5.52 -10.58 -9.14
N LYS A 254 5.78 -11.70 -8.45
CA LYS A 254 6.94 -11.88 -7.56
C LYS A 254 8.27 -11.90 -8.33
N ILE A 255 8.25 -12.26 -9.61
CA ILE A 255 9.45 -12.28 -10.43
C ILE A 255 9.75 -10.86 -10.90
N ALA A 256 10.91 -10.35 -10.49
CA ALA A 256 11.40 -9.02 -10.84
C ALA A 256 12.60 -9.10 -11.77
N GLY A 257 12.81 -8.05 -12.57
CA GLY A 257 14.04 -7.85 -13.35
C GLY A 257 15.02 -6.91 -12.65
N GLN A 258 16.22 -6.77 -13.19
CA GLN A 258 17.18 -5.77 -12.76
C GLN A 258 16.97 -4.48 -13.55
N GLY A 259 16.45 -3.44 -12.90
CA GLY A 259 16.03 -2.23 -13.59
C GLY A 259 14.83 -2.49 -14.52
N HIS A 260 14.26 -1.44 -15.05
CA HIS A 260 13.09 -1.57 -15.92
C HIS A 260 13.41 -2.37 -17.21
N GLY A 261 12.78 -3.54 -17.34
CA GLY A 261 12.94 -4.43 -18.50
C GLY A 261 14.25 -5.24 -18.51
N GLY A 262 15.01 -5.30 -17.42
CA GLY A 262 16.19 -6.14 -17.28
C GLY A 262 15.90 -7.63 -17.09
N GLY A 263 16.96 -8.44 -17.09
CA GLY A 263 16.87 -9.87 -16.80
C GLY A 263 16.40 -10.15 -15.37
N ARG A 264 15.88 -11.35 -15.11
CA ARG A 264 15.42 -11.75 -13.79
C ARG A 264 16.48 -11.51 -12.72
N MET A 265 16.04 -11.00 -11.55
CA MET A 265 16.89 -10.69 -10.42
C MET A 265 16.19 -11.05 -9.13
N TRP A 266 16.93 -11.59 -8.17
CA TRP A 266 16.47 -11.75 -6.80
C TRP A 266 16.50 -10.40 -6.04
N TYR A 267 15.67 -10.25 -5.02
CA TYR A 267 15.60 -9.03 -4.21
C TYR A 267 15.39 -9.31 -2.72
N TRP A 268 15.88 -8.38 -1.91
CA TRP A 268 15.81 -8.47 -0.46
C TRP A 268 14.38 -8.32 0.08
N LEU A 269 14.11 -9.06 1.15
CA LEU A 269 12.94 -8.89 2.02
C LEU A 269 13.39 -8.36 3.39
N SER A 270 12.43 -7.89 4.21
CA SER A 270 12.73 -7.30 5.52
C SER A 270 13.02 -8.32 6.61
N ALA A 271 12.70 -9.60 6.40
CA ALA A 271 12.79 -10.61 7.45
C ALA A 271 14.23 -11.05 7.71
N VAL A 272 14.57 -11.20 9.00
CA VAL A 272 15.83 -11.78 9.47
C VAL A 272 15.69 -13.29 9.48
N VAL A 273 16.68 -14.00 8.93
CA VAL A 273 16.72 -15.47 8.89
C VAL A 273 17.68 -16.04 9.92
N SER A 274 18.85 -15.41 10.08
CA SER A 274 19.90 -15.87 10.99
C SER A 274 20.81 -14.72 11.42
N ALA A 275 21.84 -15.00 12.18
CA ALA A 275 22.87 -14.03 12.60
C ALA A 275 23.62 -13.38 11.40
N SER A 276 23.52 -13.96 10.21
CA SER A 276 24.29 -13.53 9.05
C SER A 276 23.47 -13.41 7.75
N ALA A 277 22.15 -13.64 7.80
CA ALA A 277 21.32 -13.69 6.61
C ALA A 277 19.98 -13.02 6.78
N PHE A 278 19.54 -12.34 5.72
CA PHE A 278 18.18 -11.84 5.54
C PHE A 278 17.45 -12.65 4.46
N ALA A 279 16.12 -12.69 4.52
CA ALA A 279 15.31 -13.31 3.49
C ALA A 279 15.40 -12.51 2.17
N ASN A 280 15.26 -13.24 1.08
CA ASN A 280 15.10 -12.66 -0.25
C ASN A 280 14.09 -13.45 -1.08
N CYS A 281 13.55 -12.83 -2.12
CA CYS A 281 12.82 -13.50 -3.17
C CYS A 281 13.81 -13.84 -4.29
N GLY A 282 13.87 -15.11 -4.68
CA GLY A 282 14.69 -15.59 -5.78
C GLY A 282 14.25 -15.02 -7.13
N ASP A 283 15.10 -15.18 -8.13
CA ASP A 283 14.80 -14.83 -9.53
C ASP A 283 13.74 -15.74 -10.17
N ASP A 284 13.41 -16.83 -9.49
CA ASP A 284 12.31 -17.75 -9.77
C ASP A 284 11.01 -17.44 -8.99
N GLY A 285 11.05 -16.45 -8.10
CA GLY A 285 9.94 -16.05 -7.23
C GLY A 285 9.79 -16.88 -5.94
N LEU A 286 10.73 -17.78 -5.65
CA LEU A 286 10.74 -18.57 -4.43
C LEU A 286 11.48 -17.85 -3.30
N SER A 287 11.13 -18.21 -2.05
CA SER A 287 11.84 -17.66 -0.89
C SER A 287 13.24 -18.27 -0.78
N SER A 288 14.21 -17.41 -0.49
CA SER A 288 15.61 -17.77 -0.29
C SER A 288 16.23 -16.83 0.75
N HIS A 289 17.53 -16.99 1.04
CA HIS A 289 18.25 -16.12 1.98
C HIS A 289 19.70 -15.91 1.56
N LYS A 290 20.27 -14.79 1.92
CA LYS A 290 21.68 -14.44 1.73
C LYS A 290 22.21 -13.59 2.89
#